data_9b060cc7b5601c7d13eca75e5678ca69
#
_entry.id   9b060cc7b5601c7d13eca75e5678ca69
#
_cell.length_a   1.000
_cell.length_b   1.000
_cell.length_c   1.000
_cell.angle_alpha   90.00
_cell.angle_beta   90.00
_cell.angle_gamma   90.00
#
_symmetry.space_group_name_H-M   'P 1'
#
loop_
_entity.id
_entity.type
_entity.pdbx_description
1 polymer ?
#
loop_
_entity_poly.entity_id
_entity_poly.type
_entity_poly.pdbx_seq_one_letter_code
_entity_poly.pdbx_strand_id
1 'polypeptide(L)'
;MPNAVPHVNINLQEVITTNEAARHIVAGFSTATPVLADIWRYLEDALNDVPLLLAEISRLSAELQATRLDRANVLAAARATLAAHHDGEPDPLFYLRDELDARASLPPGSWGRA
;
A
#
# COMPACT_ATOMS: atom_id res chain seq x y z
N MET A 1 -5.53 25.15 -10.15
CA MET A 1 -6.36 24.15 -9.50
C MET A 1 -5.64 22.84 -9.40
N PRO A 2 -5.40 22.37 -8.20
CA PRO A 2 -4.86 21.02 -8.07
C PRO A 2 -5.86 20.05 -8.65
N ASN A 3 -5.41 19.21 -9.54
CA ASN A 3 -6.20 18.10 -10.04
C ASN A 3 -6.51 17.17 -8.87
N ALA A 4 -7.68 17.35 -8.28
CA ALA A 4 -8.19 16.40 -7.34
C ALA A 4 -8.46 15.10 -8.10
N VAL A 5 -7.56 14.15 -7.98
CA VAL A 5 -7.85 12.76 -8.37
C VAL A 5 -9.02 12.32 -7.49
N PRO A 6 -10.17 11.94 -8.07
CA PRO A 6 -11.28 11.48 -7.26
C PRO A 6 -10.81 10.31 -6.41
N HIS A 7 -10.89 10.46 -5.09
CA HIS A 7 -10.67 9.37 -4.18
C HIS A 7 -11.80 8.36 -4.35
N VAL A 8 -11.52 7.30 -5.08
CA VAL A 8 -12.41 6.15 -5.13
C VAL A 8 -12.25 5.43 -3.79
N ASN A 9 -13.23 5.59 -2.92
CA ASN A 9 -13.26 4.89 -1.66
C ASN A 9 -13.75 3.47 -1.90
N ILE A 10 -12.82 2.55 -2.11
CA ILE A 10 -13.13 1.15 -2.35
C ILE A 10 -13.23 0.46 -0.99
N ASN A 11 -14.41 -0.11 -0.71
CA ASN A 11 -14.59 -0.98 0.44
C ASN A 11 -14.08 -2.38 0.08
N LEU A 12 -12.85 -2.71 0.51
CA LEU A 12 -12.21 -3.99 0.21
C LEU A 12 -13.00 -5.19 0.76
N GLN A 13 -13.63 -5.05 1.92
CA GLN A 13 -14.44 -6.12 2.50
C GLN A 13 -15.66 -6.43 1.64
N GLU A 14 -16.31 -5.42 1.12
CA GLU A 14 -17.44 -5.58 0.20
C GLU A 14 -17.00 -6.27 -1.09
N VAL A 15 -15.85 -5.90 -1.64
CA VAL A 15 -15.27 -6.55 -2.82
C VAL A 15 -15.00 -8.04 -2.55
N ILE A 16 -14.42 -8.38 -1.41
CA ILE A 16 -14.16 -9.77 -1.01
C ILE A 16 -15.47 -10.56 -0.94
N THR A 17 -16.46 -10.01 -0.26
CA THR A 17 -17.76 -10.68 -0.08
C THR A 17 -18.47 -10.89 -1.41
N THR A 18 -18.50 -9.89 -2.27
CA THR A 18 -19.07 -9.98 -3.61
C THR A 18 -18.35 -11.01 -4.47
N ASN A 19 -17.02 -11.02 -4.41
CA ASN A 19 -16.21 -11.99 -5.15
C ASN A 19 -16.46 -13.42 -4.70
N GLU A 20 -16.55 -13.67 -3.39
CA GLU A 20 -16.84 -14.98 -2.84
C GLU A 20 -18.22 -15.48 -3.28
N ALA A 21 -19.22 -14.61 -3.23
CA ALA A 21 -20.55 -14.92 -3.70
C ALA A 21 -20.56 -15.27 -5.20
N ALA A 22 -19.87 -14.48 -6.02
CA ALA A 22 -19.73 -14.73 -7.45
C ALA A 22 -19.04 -16.07 -7.74
N ARG A 23 -17.98 -16.40 -7.00
CA ARG A 23 -17.28 -17.68 -7.14
C ARG A 23 -18.20 -18.88 -6.84
N HIS A 24 -19.02 -18.78 -5.81
CA HIS A 24 -19.98 -19.82 -5.47
C HIS A 24 -21.03 -20.01 -6.57
N ILE A 25 -21.55 -18.93 -7.12
CA ILE A 25 -22.54 -18.98 -8.21
C ILE A 25 -21.92 -19.60 -9.46
N VAL A 26 -20.74 -19.16 -9.87
CA VAL A 26 -20.04 -19.67 -11.06
C VAL A 26 -19.73 -21.16 -10.89
N ALA A 27 -19.25 -21.59 -9.73
CA ALA A 27 -18.98 -22.99 -9.45
C ALA A 27 -20.24 -23.85 -9.57
N GLY A 28 -21.37 -23.36 -9.05
CA GLY A 28 -22.67 -24.04 -9.16
C GLY A 28 -23.13 -24.20 -10.61
N PHE A 29 -23.03 -23.12 -11.40
CA PHE A 29 -23.40 -23.16 -12.82
C PHE A 29 -22.44 -24.02 -13.65
N SER A 30 -21.15 -23.97 -13.36
CA SER A 30 -20.15 -24.81 -14.01
C SER A 30 -20.46 -26.29 -13.86
N THR A 31 -20.91 -26.70 -12.71
CA THR A 31 -21.32 -28.10 -12.43
C THR A 31 -22.63 -28.46 -13.16
N ALA A 32 -23.57 -27.54 -13.24
CA ALA A 32 -24.87 -27.75 -13.85
C ALA A 32 -24.88 -27.71 -15.38
N THR A 33 -23.93 -26.99 -15.97
CA THR A 33 -23.86 -26.74 -17.44
C THR A 33 -22.48 -27.02 -18.01
N PRO A 34 -22.05 -28.28 -18.08
CA PRO A 34 -20.68 -28.60 -18.54
C PRO A 34 -20.42 -28.27 -20.01
N VAL A 35 -21.46 -28.04 -20.83
CA VAL A 35 -21.32 -27.62 -22.23
C VAL A 35 -20.62 -26.27 -22.39
N LEU A 36 -20.66 -25.42 -21.36
CA LEU A 36 -20.02 -24.10 -21.34
C LEU A 36 -18.74 -24.10 -20.50
N ALA A 37 -18.07 -25.24 -20.36
CA ALA A 37 -16.91 -25.42 -19.49
C ALA A 37 -15.80 -24.40 -19.75
N ASP A 38 -15.56 -24.05 -21.01
CA ASP A 38 -14.50 -23.07 -21.34
C ASP A 38 -14.85 -21.67 -20.88
N ILE A 39 -16.12 -21.26 -21.00
CA ILE A 39 -16.61 -19.97 -20.50
C ILE A 39 -16.51 -19.91 -18.99
N TRP A 40 -16.95 -20.98 -18.30
CA TRP A 40 -16.88 -21.06 -16.85
C TRP A 40 -15.45 -21.01 -16.35
N ARG A 41 -14.51 -21.64 -17.07
CA ARG A 41 -13.09 -21.61 -16.73
C ARG A 41 -12.54 -20.19 -16.78
N TYR A 42 -12.84 -19.42 -17.82
CA TYR A 42 -12.43 -18.02 -17.90
C TYR A 42 -12.99 -17.18 -16.77
N LEU A 43 -14.26 -17.40 -16.39
CA LEU A 43 -14.88 -16.68 -15.28
C LEU A 43 -14.25 -17.08 -13.95
N GLU A 44 -13.99 -18.35 -13.73
CA GLU A 44 -13.32 -18.84 -12.52
C GLU A 44 -11.91 -18.26 -12.40
N ASP A 45 -11.14 -18.25 -13.47
CA ASP A 45 -9.78 -17.70 -13.50
C ASP A 45 -9.81 -16.21 -13.17
N ALA A 46 -10.71 -15.45 -13.79
CA ALA A 46 -10.87 -14.02 -13.50
C ALA A 46 -11.23 -13.75 -12.05
N LEU A 47 -12.15 -14.54 -11.48
CA LEU A 47 -12.56 -14.40 -10.09
C LEU A 47 -11.44 -14.83 -9.12
N ASN A 48 -10.62 -15.79 -9.51
CA ASN A 48 -9.47 -16.22 -8.71
C ASN A 48 -8.34 -15.18 -8.66
N ASP A 49 -8.25 -14.30 -9.64
CA ASP A 49 -7.27 -13.21 -9.64
C ASP A 49 -7.60 -12.11 -8.62
N VAL A 50 -8.87 -11.95 -8.27
CA VAL A 50 -9.30 -10.88 -7.35
C VAL A 50 -8.63 -10.96 -5.98
N PRO A 51 -8.55 -12.12 -5.30
CA PRO A 51 -7.84 -12.21 -4.02
C PRO A 51 -6.36 -11.83 -4.13
N LEU A 52 -5.71 -12.18 -5.22
CA LEU A 52 -4.29 -11.85 -5.46
C LEU A 52 -4.11 -10.34 -5.64
N LEU A 53 -5.00 -9.71 -6.41
CA LEU A 53 -4.99 -8.26 -6.61
C LEU A 53 -5.29 -7.52 -5.32
N LEU A 54 -6.21 -8.01 -4.50
CA LEU A 54 -6.51 -7.42 -3.20
C LEU A 54 -5.32 -7.51 -2.24
N ALA A 55 -4.61 -8.64 -2.23
CA ALA A 55 -3.40 -8.79 -1.44
C ALA A 55 -2.32 -7.81 -1.88
N GLU A 56 -2.16 -7.62 -3.19
CA GLU A 56 -1.21 -6.65 -3.76
C GLU A 56 -1.58 -5.21 -3.41
N ILE A 57 -2.86 -4.84 -3.48
CA ILE A 57 -3.35 -3.52 -3.08
C ILE A 57 -3.04 -3.27 -1.59
N SER A 58 -3.29 -4.26 -0.74
CA SER A 58 -3.01 -4.14 0.70
C SER A 58 -1.52 -3.97 0.95
N ARG A 59 -0.67 -4.71 0.25
CA ARG A 59 0.79 -4.59 0.35
C ARG A 59 1.25 -3.19 -0.07
N LEU A 60 0.79 -2.72 -1.22
CA LEU A 60 1.15 -1.40 -1.74
C LEU A 60 0.65 -0.28 -0.83
N SER A 61 -0.53 -0.42 -0.26
CA SER A 61 -1.07 0.56 0.70
C SER A 61 -0.20 0.63 1.96
N ALA A 62 0.25 -0.51 2.47
CA ALA A 62 1.15 -0.54 3.63
C ALA A 62 2.51 0.10 3.32
N GLU A 63 3.07 -0.20 2.16
CA GLU A 63 4.34 0.42 1.71
C GLU A 63 4.19 1.93 1.56
N LEU A 64 3.07 2.39 1.00
CA LEU A 64 2.81 3.82 0.84
C LEU A 64 2.71 4.53 2.18
N GLN A 65 2.01 3.94 3.15
CA GLN A 65 1.91 4.49 4.50
C GLN A 65 3.28 4.57 5.18
N ALA A 66 4.09 3.51 5.07
CA ALA A 66 5.45 3.48 5.60
C ALA A 66 6.33 4.58 4.97
N THR A 67 6.25 4.73 3.66
CA THR A 67 7.00 5.77 2.92
C THR A 67 6.56 7.19 3.32
N ARG A 68 5.27 7.41 3.52
CA ARG A 68 4.74 8.70 3.97
C ARG A 68 5.21 9.05 5.37
N LEU A 69 5.21 8.08 6.28
CA LEU A 69 5.71 8.28 7.65
C LEU A 69 7.21 8.58 7.62
N ASP A 70 7.95 7.84 6.85
CA ASP A 70 9.37 8.01 6.67
C ASP A 70 9.71 9.42 6.14
N ARG A 71 8.98 9.85 5.12
CA ARG A 71 9.10 11.20 4.57
C ARG A 71 8.79 12.28 5.62
N ALA A 72 7.72 12.08 6.39
CA ALA A 72 7.34 13.03 7.45
C ALA A 72 8.44 13.16 8.51
N ASN A 73 9.05 12.04 8.89
CA ASN A 73 10.14 12.03 9.86
C ASN A 73 11.38 12.77 9.34
N VAL A 74 11.75 12.54 8.08
CA VAL A 74 12.89 13.27 7.45
C VAL A 74 12.61 14.75 7.36
N LEU A 75 11.41 15.14 6.95
CA LEU A 75 11.03 16.56 6.86
C LEU A 75 11.04 17.23 8.22
N ALA A 76 10.55 16.53 9.26
CA ALA A 76 10.59 17.05 10.63
C ALA A 76 12.02 17.25 11.11
N ALA A 77 12.92 16.30 10.86
CA ALA A 77 14.33 16.40 11.21
C ALA A 77 15.01 17.55 10.44
N ALA A 78 14.72 17.70 9.16
CA ALA A 78 15.25 18.79 8.35
C ALA A 78 14.79 20.17 8.86
N ARG A 79 13.51 20.31 9.20
CA ARG A 79 12.97 21.55 9.76
C ARG A 79 13.59 21.86 11.12
N ALA A 80 13.74 20.86 11.98
CA ALA A 80 14.39 21.01 13.28
C ALA A 80 15.85 21.47 13.12
N THR A 81 16.57 20.91 12.16
CA THR A 81 17.95 21.30 11.84
C THR A 81 18.03 22.77 11.42
N LEU A 82 17.14 23.21 10.53
CA LEU A 82 17.11 24.60 10.08
C LEU A 82 16.75 25.56 11.21
N ALA A 83 15.77 25.19 12.04
CA ALA A 83 15.40 26.00 13.20
C ALA A 83 16.54 26.09 14.21
N ALA A 84 17.22 24.99 14.50
CA ALA A 84 18.38 24.95 15.39
C ALA A 84 19.52 25.82 14.89
N HIS A 85 19.78 25.79 13.59
CA HIS A 85 20.79 26.66 12.96
C HIS A 85 20.40 28.14 13.10
N HIS A 86 19.16 28.48 12.83
CA HIS A 86 18.65 29.85 12.97
C HIS A 86 18.74 30.34 14.41
N ASP A 87 18.46 29.49 15.37
CA ASP A 87 18.48 29.83 16.80
C ASP A 87 19.90 29.82 17.39
N GLY A 88 20.91 29.46 16.61
CA GLY A 88 22.28 29.42 17.05
C GLY A 88 22.66 28.30 17.99
N GLU A 89 21.94 27.18 17.92
CA GLU A 89 22.26 25.99 18.73
C GLU A 89 23.67 25.47 18.41
N PRO A 90 24.38 24.92 19.42
CA PRO A 90 25.77 24.48 19.24
C PRO A 90 25.92 23.35 18.20
N ASP A 91 24.95 22.48 18.05
CA ASP A 91 24.97 21.35 17.14
C ASP A 91 23.65 21.24 16.37
N PRO A 92 23.40 22.09 15.39
CA PRO A 92 22.14 22.06 14.64
C PRO A 92 21.95 20.80 13.81
N LEU A 93 23.04 20.09 13.47
CA LEU A 93 22.95 18.85 12.71
C LEU A 93 22.55 17.62 13.53
N PHE A 94 22.44 17.76 14.85
CA PHE A 94 22.06 16.68 15.76
C PHE A 94 20.76 16.01 15.31
N TYR A 95 19.74 16.78 15.01
CA TYR A 95 18.42 16.26 14.64
C TYR A 95 18.46 15.41 13.37
N LEU A 96 19.24 15.86 12.37
CA LEU A 96 19.38 15.14 11.12
C LEU A 96 20.20 13.86 11.30
N ARG A 97 21.30 13.93 12.09
CA ARG A 97 22.10 12.74 12.42
C ARG A 97 21.31 11.72 13.19
N ASP A 98 20.52 12.16 14.17
CA ASP A 98 19.66 11.27 14.97
C ASP A 98 18.66 10.52 14.07
N GLU A 99 18.01 11.21 13.15
CA GLU A 99 17.09 10.59 12.21
C GLU A 99 17.79 9.59 11.29
N LEU A 100 18.96 9.92 10.78
CA LEU A 100 19.72 9.02 9.91
C LEU A 100 20.23 7.80 10.67
N ASP A 101 20.64 7.95 11.93
CA ASP A 101 21.07 6.85 12.78
C ASP A 101 19.90 5.91 13.10
N ALA A 102 18.72 6.46 13.38
CA ALA A 102 17.52 5.67 13.59
C ALA A 102 17.16 4.84 12.34
N ARG A 103 17.35 5.40 11.15
CA ARG A 103 17.15 4.67 9.89
C ARG A 103 18.18 3.57 9.68
N ALA A 104 19.44 3.82 10.02
CA ALA A 104 20.52 2.85 9.88
C ALA A 104 20.32 1.62 10.78
N SER A 105 19.58 1.76 11.88
CA SER A 105 19.26 0.65 12.79
C SER A 105 18.08 -0.21 12.30
N LEU A 106 17.38 0.19 11.24
CA LEU A 106 16.29 -0.59 10.67
C LEU A 106 16.82 -1.76 9.84
N PRO A 107 16.05 -2.87 9.73
CA PRO A 107 16.45 -4.00 8.91
C PRO A 107 16.68 -3.60 7.45
N PRO A 108 17.61 -4.27 6.75
CA PRO A 108 17.79 -4.03 5.31
C PRO A 108 16.49 -4.19 4.54
N GLY A 109 16.16 -3.20 3.70
CA GLY A 109 14.94 -3.20 2.88
C GLY A 109 13.74 -2.50 3.51
N SER A 110 13.80 -2.10 4.78
CA SER A 110 12.73 -1.32 5.43
C SER A 110 12.79 0.18 5.11
N TRP A 111 13.93 0.65 4.63
CA TRP A 111 14.12 2.03 4.18
C TRP A 111 14.63 2.03 2.75
N GLY A 112 13.98 2.82 1.98
CA GLY A 112 14.14 3.04 0.58
C GLY A 112 15.29 2.39 -0.17
N ARG A 113 14.95 1.50 -1.04
CA ARG A 113 15.82 1.23 -2.17
C ARG A 113 15.89 2.50 -3.02
N ALA A 114 17.07 3.03 -3.11
CA ALA A 114 17.33 4.03 -4.11
C ALA A 114 16.98 3.47 -5.50
#